data_da2182b3a2879ece61bb9b75836a2759
#
_entry.id   da2182b3a2879ece61bb9b75836a2759
#
_cell.length_a   1.000
_cell.length_b   1.000
_cell.length_c   1.000
_cell.angle_alpha   90.00
_cell.angle_beta   90.00
_cell.angle_gamma   90.00
#
_symmetry.space_group_name_H-M   'P 1'
#
loop_
_entity.id
_entity.type
_entity.pdbx_description
1 polymer ?
#
loop_
_entity_poly.entity_id
_entity_poly.type
_entity_poly.pdbx_seq_one_letter_code
_entity_poly.pdbx_strand_id
1 'polypeptide(L)'
;SASRSTGPSRDPFDPEPDMGHPGAASRARASSNRLSPMWLPIHPIESAFRSAVEVGPVVVTAATGSGKSTEVPRWCPRPVVVVEPRRVACRALAARVAELEGTRVGERVGYVVRDDVRAGQKTEIRFITPGVALRDLATCLRAATFVLDEVHERTLDLDLLWALARGRARRFVAMSASIDADALAEALCGRVLRAEGRTHPVRIEHDDGGPTVPTPERLVERVCRTLERISSKDGDILVFLPGKAEIQAVRSALGRSSEWRVCGLHGGLSLEEQAEAFAPSDRPKVILSTNVAETSVTVPNVRTVIDGGLVRQVRYHQ
;
A
#
# COMPACT_ATOMS: atom_id res chain seq x y z
N SER A 1 7.33 -66.69 71.45
CA SER A 1 8.39 -66.30 70.54
C SER A 1 7.82 -65.47 69.40
N ALA A 2 8.02 -64.18 69.54
CA ALA A 2 7.60 -63.19 68.59
C ALA A 2 8.82 -62.67 67.84
N SER A 3 8.80 -62.83 66.48
CA SER A 3 9.82 -62.26 65.61
C SER A 3 9.30 -60.90 65.08
N ARG A 4 10.05 -59.86 65.46
CA ARG A 4 9.86 -58.49 64.88
C ARG A 4 10.63 -58.44 63.55
N SER A 5 9.93 -58.13 62.50
CA SER A 5 10.51 -57.74 61.22
C SER A 5 10.71 -56.21 61.14
N THR A 6 11.96 -55.80 61.04
CA THR A 6 12.35 -54.43 60.80
C THR A 6 12.17 -54.12 59.36
N GLY A 7 11.34 -53.12 59.02
CA GLY A 7 11.21 -52.59 57.67
C GLY A 7 12.39 -51.64 57.35
N PRO A 8 12.72 -51.43 56.06
CA PRO A 8 13.84 -50.63 55.67
C PRO A 8 13.62 -49.13 55.93
N SER A 9 14.66 -48.47 56.40
CA SER A 9 14.74 -47.03 56.61
C SER A 9 14.65 -46.26 55.30
N ARG A 10 13.79 -45.25 55.30
CA ARG A 10 13.74 -44.29 54.21
C ARG A 10 14.97 -43.39 54.20
N ASP A 11 15.51 -43.22 53.00
CA ASP A 11 16.59 -42.28 52.66
C ASP A 11 16.04 -40.84 52.70
N PRO A 12 16.68 -39.88 53.37
CA PRO A 12 16.22 -38.50 53.50
C PRO A 12 16.32 -37.66 52.19
N PHE A 13 16.74 -38.27 51.07
CA PHE A 13 16.90 -37.59 49.78
C PHE A 13 15.95 -38.07 48.67
N ASP A 14 14.91 -38.87 49.00
CA ASP A 14 13.90 -39.22 48.02
C ASP A 14 12.97 -38.01 47.79
N PRO A 15 12.83 -37.53 46.50
CA PRO A 15 11.93 -36.44 46.19
C PRO A 15 10.47 -36.91 46.30
N GLU A 16 9.65 -36.07 46.93
CA GLU A 16 8.20 -36.30 47.04
C GLU A 16 7.56 -36.43 45.63
N PRO A 17 6.54 -37.27 45.45
CA PRO A 17 5.81 -37.35 44.18
C PRO A 17 5.03 -36.06 43.97
N ASP A 18 5.31 -35.41 42.84
CA ASP A 18 4.64 -34.23 42.33
C ASP A 18 3.12 -34.52 42.15
N MET A 19 2.33 -33.99 43.06
CA MET A 19 0.87 -33.96 42.97
C MET A 19 0.48 -32.93 41.90
N GLY A 20 0.40 -33.38 40.65
CA GLY A 20 0.03 -32.61 39.50
C GLY A 20 -1.28 -31.84 39.69
N HIS A 21 -1.16 -30.52 39.84
CA HIS A 21 -2.29 -29.63 39.58
C HIS A 21 -2.64 -29.69 38.08
N PRO A 22 -3.92 -29.76 37.68
CA PRO A 22 -4.32 -29.65 36.30
C PRO A 22 -4.17 -28.20 35.84
N GLY A 23 -2.94 -27.82 35.47
CA GLY A 23 -2.65 -26.58 34.78
C GLY A 23 -3.31 -26.59 33.44
N ALA A 24 -4.34 -25.77 33.23
CA ALA A 24 -4.97 -25.48 31.98
C ALA A 24 -3.90 -25.00 30.99
N ALA A 25 -3.44 -25.90 30.14
CA ALA A 25 -2.70 -25.55 28.95
C ALA A 25 -3.66 -24.80 28.00
N SER A 26 -3.76 -23.49 28.21
CA SER A 26 -4.28 -22.55 27.22
C SER A 26 -3.35 -22.62 26.01
N ARG A 27 -3.59 -23.58 25.13
CA ARG A 27 -3.14 -23.50 23.74
C ARG A 27 -3.78 -22.24 23.15
N ALA A 28 -3.05 -21.16 23.17
CA ALA A 28 -3.29 -20.02 22.30
C ALA A 28 -3.36 -20.59 20.86
N ARG A 29 -4.57 -20.92 20.41
CA ARG A 29 -4.86 -21.06 19.00
C ARG A 29 -4.53 -19.69 18.41
N ALA A 30 -3.37 -19.57 17.77
CA ALA A 30 -3.15 -18.55 16.77
C ALA A 30 -4.31 -18.75 15.77
N SER A 31 -5.36 -17.96 15.93
CA SER A 31 -6.41 -17.83 14.95
C SER A 31 -5.70 -17.31 13.71
N SER A 32 -5.43 -18.22 12.77
CA SER A 32 -5.15 -17.83 11.40
C SER A 32 -6.38 -17.07 10.93
N ASN A 33 -6.36 -15.78 11.12
CA ASN A 33 -7.31 -14.85 10.53
C ASN A 33 -7.03 -14.89 9.02
N ARG A 34 -7.43 -15.99 8.36
CA ARG A 34 -7.55 -16.03 6.91
C ARG A 34 -8.68 -15.06 6.61
N LEU A 35 -8.29 -13.84 6.27
CA LEU A 35 -9.18 -12.88 5.64
C LEU A 35 -9.90 -13.67 4.52
N SER A 36 -11.20 -13.82 4.63
CA SER A 36 -12.03 -14.34 3.54
C SER A 36 -11.61 -13.57 2.29
N PRO A 37 -11.47 -14.21 1.12
CA PRO A 37 -11.03 -13.52 -0.08
C PRO A 37 -12.00 -12.36 -0.32
N MET A 38 -11.58 -11.16 0.03
CA MET A 38 -12.36 -9.94 -0.18
C MET A 38 -12.48 -9.77 -1.69
N TRP A 39 -13.69 -9.92 -2.20
CA TRP A 39 -13.95 -9.74 -3.62
C TRP A 39 -13.63 -8.30 -4.02
N LEU A 40 -12.66 -8.15 -4.93
CA LEU A 40 -12.23 -6.86 -5.45
C LEU A 40 -12.80 -6.62 -6.85
N PRO A 41 -13.09 -5.37 -7.22
CA PRO A 41 -13.62 -5.05 -8.54
C PRO A 41 -12.76 -5.53 -9.72
N ILE A 42 -11.47 -5.78 -9.50
CA ILE A 42 -10.55 -6.27 -10.53
C ILE A 42 -10.71 -7.78 -10.82
N HIS A 43 -11.21 -8.58 -9.88
CA HIS A 43 -11.26 -10.05 -10.00
C HIS A 43 -12.00 -10.56 -11.23
N PRO A 44 -13.11 -9.95 -11.73
CA PRO A 44 -13.80 -10.44 -12.92
C PRO A 44 -12.93 -10.55 -14.17
N ILE A 45 -11.86 -9.77 -14.28
CA ILE A 45 -10.98 -9.82 -15.45
C ILE A 45 -9.79 -10.79 -15.30
N GLU A 46 -9.63 -11.48 -14.17
CA GLU A 46 -8.45 -12.34 -13.91
C GLU A 46 -8.25 -13.41 -14.99
N SER A 47 -9.28 -14.17 -15.33
CA SER A 47 -9.18 -15.25 -16.32
C SER A 47 -8.81 -14.70 -17.71
N ALA A 48 -9.44 -13.60 -18.11
CA ALA A 48 -9.13 -12.93 -19.38
C ALA A 48 -7.70 -12.36 -19.39
N PHE A 49 -7.25 -11.81 -18.25
CA PHE A 49 -5.90 -11.30 -18.10
C PHE A 49 -4.84 -12.41 -18.25
N ARG A 50 -5.02 -13.52 -17.53
CA ARG A 50 -4.08 -14.66 -17.59
C ARG A 50 -3.93 -15.20 -19.00
N SER A 51 -5.02 -15.25 -19.78
CA SER A 51 -4.98 -15.67 -21.17
C SER A 51 -4.34 -14.60 -22.08
N ALA A 52 -4.67 -13.32 -21.86
CA ALA A 52 -4.17 -12.23 -22.72
C ALA A 52 -2.67 -11.99 -22.56
N VAL A 53 -2.13 -12.05 -21.34
CA VAL A 53 -0.70 -11.79 -21.04
C VAL A 53 0.25 -12.82 -21.66
N GLU A 54 -0.25 -14.02 -21.96
CA GLU A 54 0.54 -15.03 -22.68
C GLU A 54 0.62 -14.76 -24.18
N VAL A 55 -0.36 -14.05 -24.73
CA VAL A 55 -0.46 -13.79 -26.18
C VAL A 55 0.27 -12.51 -26.58
N GLY A 56 0.23 -11.46 -25.75
CA GLY A 56 0.85 -10.18 -26.09
C GLY A 56 0.71 -9.13 -25.00
N PRO A 57 1.05 -7.87 -25.30
CA PRO A 57 0.92 -6.76 -24.35
C PRO A 57 -0.52 -6.57 -23.88
N VAL A 58 -0.68 -6.18 -22.62
CA VAL A 58 -1.99 -5.97 -22.00
C VAL A 58 -2.04 -4.59 -21.34
N VAL A 59 -3.12 -3.86 -21.61
CA VAL A 59 -3.47 -2.63 -20.90
C VAL A 59 -4.62 -2.94 -19.96
N VAL A 60 -4.40 -2.74 -18.67
CA VAL A 60 -5.42 -2.91 -17.63
C VAL A 60 -5.90 -1.54 -17.17
N THR A 61 -7.17 -1.27 -17.30
CA THR A 61 -7.78 -0.05 -16.77
C THR A 61 -8.84 -0.40 -15.73
N ALA A 62 -8.72 0.25 -14.58
CA ALA A 62 -9.64 0.08 -13.48
C ALA A 62 -9.53 1.27 -12.53
N ALA A 63 -10.64 1.64 -11.90
CA ALA A 63 -10.67 2.74 -10.94
C ALA A 63 -9.64 2.55 -9.80
N THR A 64 -9.23 3.64 -9.18
CA THR A 64 -8.41 3.61 -7.95
C THR A 64 -9.12 2.78 -6.87
N GLY A 65 -8.39 1.97 -6.13
CA GLY A 65 -8.96 1.08 -5.12
C GLY A 65 -9.61 -0.20 -5.65
N SER A 66 -9.61 -0.45 -6.97
CA SER A 66 -10.13 -1.68 -7.57
C SER A 66 -9.31 -2.93 -7.25
N GLY A 67 -8.07 -2.77 -6.78
CA GLY A 67 -7.12 -3.86 -6.53
C GLY A 67 -6.14 -4.12 -7.68
N LYS A 68 -6.11 -3.30 -8.75
CA LYS A 68 -5.22 -3.52 -9.91
C LYS A 68 -3.75 -3.68 -9.51
N SER A 69 -3.22 -2.78 -8.70
CA SER A 69 -1.80 -2.74 -8.32
C SER A 69 -1.39 -3.85 -7.34
N THR A 70 -2.34 -4.49 -6.67
CA THR A 70 -2.09 -5.64 -5.78
C THR A 70 -2.31 -6.98 -6.47
N GLU A 71 -3.37 -7.12 -7.26
CA GLU A 71 -3.78 -8.41 -7.83
C GLU A 71 -3.09 -8.71 -9.16
N VAL A 72 -3.01 -7.73 -10.08
CA VAL A 72 -2.42 -7.95 -11.41
C VAL A 72 -0.97 -8.47 -11.32
N PRO A 73 -0.07 -7.95 -10.47
CA PRO A 73 1.27 -8.52 -10.32
C PRO A 73 1.28 -9.98 -9.85
N ARG A 74 0.27 -10.39 -9.05
CA ARG A 74 0.13 -11.77 -8.57
C ARG A 74 -0.34 -12.73 -9.65
N TRP A 75 -1.08 -12.24 -10.62
CA TRP A 75 -1.56 -13.03 -11.77
C TRP A 75 -0.52 -13.19 -12.86
N CYS A 76 0.49 -12.32 -12.89
CA CYS A 76 1.54 -12.33 -13.90
C CYS A 76 2.45 -13.56 -13.80
N PRO A 77 2.95 -14.10 -14.94
CA PRO A 77 4.06 -15.05 -14.97
C PRO A 77 5.32 -14.48 -14.29
N ARG A 78 5.90 -15.23 -13.38
CA ARG A 78 7.04 -14.82 -12.54
C ARG A 78 8.39 -15.15 -13.17
N PRO A 79 9.46 -14.41 -12.91
CA PRO A 79 9.53 -13.23 -12.03
C PRO A 79 8.89 -11.99 -12.65
N VAL A 80 8.35 -11.11 -11.79
CA VAL A 80 7.65 -9.89 -12.17
C VAL A 80 8.41 -8.67 -11.66
N VAL A 81 8.61 -7.69 -12.53
CA VAL A 81 9.07 -6.35 -12.15
C VAL A 81 7.90 -5.39 -12.34
N VAL A 82 7.52 -4.68 -11.28
CA VAL A 82 6.46 -3.67 -11.28
C VAL A 82 7.11 -2.31 -11.07
N VAL A 83 6.98 -1.44 -12.05
CA VAL A 83 7.43 -0.05 -11.94
C VAL A 83 6.28 0.79 -11.42
N GLU A 84 6.47 1.37 -10.25
CA GLU A 84 5.54 2.23 -9.54
C GLU A 84 6.18 3.61 -9.33
N PRO A 85 5.55 4.72 -9.75
CA PRO A 85 6.17 6.05 -9.70
C PRO A 85 6.60 6.50 -8.30
N ARG A 86 5.88 6.08 -7.27
CA ARG A 86 6.03 6.61 -5.93
C ARG A 86 6.71 5.64 -4.98
N ARG A 87 7.78 6.09 -4.31
CA ARG A 87 8.54 5.27 -3.35
C ARG A 87 7.66 4.72 -2.22
N VAL A 88 6.72 5.52 -1.71
CA VAL A 88 5.79 5.12 -0.66
C VAL A 88 4.87 4.01 -1.15
N ALA A 89 4.36 4.13 -2.38
CA ALA A 89 3.50 3.12 -2.99
C ALA A 89 4.26 1.81 -3.25
N CYS A 90 5.50 1.85 -3.76
CA CYS A 90 6.34 0.64 -3.88
C CYS A 90 6.41 -0.16 -2.58
N ARG A 91 6.61 0.53 -1.45
CA ARG A 91 6.71 -0.09 -0.13
C ARG A 91 5.38 -0.65 0.37
N ALA A 92 4.32 0.15 0.27
CA ALA A 92 2.98 -0.23 0.70
C ALA A 92 2.42 -1.41 -0.12
N LEU A 93 2.60 -1.37 -1.45
CA LEU A 93 2.21 -2.46 -2.35
C LEU A 93 3.00 -3.72 -2.09
N ALA A 94 4.34 -3.62 -1.92
CA ALA A 94 5.16 -4.78 -1.58
C ALA A 94 4.73 -5.42 -0.24
N ALA A 95 4.44 -4.60 0.77
CA ALA A 95 3.94 -5.09 2.07
C ALA A 95 2.58 -5.79 1.91
N ARG A 96 1.64 -5.17 1.20
CA ARG A 96 0.31 -5.73 0.99
C ARG A 96 0.33 -7.00 0.17
N VAL A 97 1.10 -7.04 -0.93
CA VAL A 97 1.23 -8.24 -1.76
C VAL A 97 1.96 -9.36 -1.02
N ALA A 98 2.97 -9.05 -0.21
CA ALA A 98 3.62 -10.03 0.64
C ALA A 98 2.63 -10.67 1.65
N GLU A 99 1.79 -9.86 2.30
CA GLU A 99 0.72 -10.34 3.17
C GLU A 99 -0.25 -11.27 2.43
N LEU A 100 -0.70 -10.88 1.24
CA LEU A 100 -1.61 -11.67 0.40
C LEU A 100 -0.97 -12.98 -0.11
N GLU A 101 0.35 -13.00 -0.29
CA GLU A 101 1.14 -14.19 -0.67
C GLU A 101 1.57 -15.03 0.55
N GLY A 102 1.22 -14.62 1.78
CA GLY A 102 1.61 -15.32 3.01
C GLY A 102 3.12 -15.34 3.25
N THR A 103 3.84 -14.30 2.84
CA THR A 103 5.31 -14.17 2.94
C THR A 103 5.70 -12.84 3.58
N ARG A 104 6.97 -12.67 3.92
CA ARG A 104 7.51 -11.39 4.41
C ARG A 104 8.09 -10.57 3.26
N VAL A 105 8.08 -9.24 3.43
CA VAL A 105 8.77 -8.34 2.50
C VAL A 105 10.26 -8.62 2.50
N GLY A 106 10.83 -8.77 1.28
CA GLY A 106 12.23 -9.16 1.07
C GLY A 106 12.43 -10.63 0.75
N GLU A 107 11.41 -11.48 0.94
CA GLU A 107 11.40 -12.88 0.53
C GLU A 107 10.92 -13.02 -0.92
N ARG A 108 9.71 -13.60 -1.13
CA ARG A 108 9.12 -13.76 -2.46
C ARG A 108 8.63 -12.46 -3.08
N VAL A 109 8.22 -11.51 -2.23
CA VAL A 109 7.79 -10.17 -2.61
C VAL A 109 8.71 -9.15 -1.99
N GLY A 110 9.14 -8.17 -2.77
CA GLY A 110 10.04 -7.14 -2.28
C GLY A 110 9.99 -5.86 -3.09
N TYR A 111 10.80 -4.89 -2.70
CA TYR A 111 10.93 -3.63 -3.40
C TYR A 111 12.38 -3.13 -3.47
N VAL A 112 12.63 -2.28 -4.46
CA VAL A 112 13.87 -1.52 -4.59
C VAL A 112 13.53 -0.07 -4.92
N VAL A 113 13.80 0.81 -3.98
CA VAL A 113 13.69 2.26 -4.17
C VAL A 113 15.01 2.92 -3.84
N ARG A 114 15.16 4.19 -4.14
CA ARG A 114 16.39 4.92 -3.84
C ARG A 114 16.69 4.83 -2.34
N ASP A 115 17.90 4.41 -2.01
CA ASP A 115 18.45 4.29 -0.65
C ASP A 115 17.75 3.25 0.27
N ASP A 116 16.87 2.39 -0.30
CA ASP A 116 16.18 1.37 0.49
C ASP A 116 15.85 0.14 -0.39
N VAL A 117 16.41 -1.01 -0.01
CA VAL A 117 16.29 -2.26 -0.75
C VAL A 117 15.79 -3.36 0.19
N ARG A 118 14.65 -3.93 -0.16
CA ARG A 118 14.08 -5.10 0.49
C ARG A 118 13.71 -6.14 -0.57
N ALA A 119 14.69 -6.62 -1.30
CA ALA A 119 14.56 -7.65 -2.32
C ALA A 119 15.86 -8.43 -2.42
N GLY A 120 15.77 -9.72 -2.78
CA GLY A 120 16.92 -10.62 -2.93
C GLY A 120 16.76 -11.57 -4.11
N GLN A 121 17.61 -12.60 -4.18
CA GLN A 121 17.60 -13.59 -5.27
C GLN A 121 16.30 -14.41 -5.33
N LYS A 122 15.61 -14.59 -4.19
CA LYS A 122 14.33 -15.33 -4.09
C LYS A 122 13.12 -14.48 -4.39
N THR A 123 13.30 -13.18 -4.67
CA THR A 123 12.19 -12.26 -4.91
C THR A 123 11.60 -12.50 -6.30
N GLU A 124 10.35 -12.92 -6.32
CA GLU A 124 9.57 -13.23 -7.52
C GLU A 124 8.73 -12.05 -8.02
N ILE A 125 8.26 -11.19 -7.10
CA ILE A 125 7.54 -9.94 -7.42
C ILE A 125 8.32 -8.78 -6.82
N ARG A 126 8.78 -7.87 -7.66
CA ARG A 126 9.64 -6.75 -7.25
C ARG A 126 9.01 -5.43 -7.66
N PHE A 127 8.66 -4.60 -6.68
CA PHE A 127 8.22 -3.22 -6.89
C PHE A 127 9.43 -2.29 -6.94
N ILE A 128 9.53 -1.46 -7.97
CA ILE A 128 10.65 -0.54 -8.14
C ILE A 128 10.18 0.82 -8.64
N THR A 129 10.95 1.88 -8.36
CA THR A 129 10.65 3.20 -8.92
C THR A 129 11.24 3.37 -10.33
N PRO A 130 10.69 4.28 -11.15
CA PRO A 130 11.16 4.51 -12.52
C PRO A 130 12.66 4.77 -12.61
N GLY A 131 13.23 5.61 -11.75
CA GLY A 131 14.67 5.87 -11.75
C GLY A 131 15.53 4.64 -11.40
N VAL A 132 15.02 3.70 -10.61
CA VAL A 132 15.68 2.40 -10.37
C VAL A 132 15.59 1.53 -11.62
N ALA A 133 14.42 1.46 -12.27
CA ALA A 133 14.21 0.71 -13.50
C ALA A 133 15.11 1.19 -14.64
N LEU A 134 15.22 2.50 -14.83
CA LEU A 134 16.07 3.10 -15.88
C LEU A 134 17.56 2.79 -15.66
N ARG A 135 18.02 2.81 -14.41
CA ARG A 135 19.43 2.54 -14.08
C ARG A 135 19.87 1.12 -14.42
N ASP A 136 18.94 0.14 -14.32
CA ASP A 136 19.23 -1.27 -14.61
C ASP A 136 18.13 -1.91 -15.49
N LEU A 137 17.79 -1.21 -16.57
CA LEU A 137 16.72 -1.61 -17.46
C LEU A 137 16.94 -2.98 -18.08
N ALA A 138 18.19 -3.30 -18.43
CA ALA A 138 18.53 -4.60 -19.03
C ALA A 138 18.19 -5.77 -18.10
N THR A 139 18.44 -5.63 -16.81
CA THR A 139 18.05 -6.65 -15.80
C THR A 139 16.54 -6.69 -15.61
N CYS A 140 15.87 -5.53 -15.56
CA CYS A 140 14.42 -5.47 -15.42
C CYS A 140 13.70 -6.15 -16.59
N LEU A 141 14.18 -5.97 -17.81
CA LEU A 141 13.59 -6.57 -19.02
C LEU A 141 13.83 -8.08 -19.15
N ARG A 142 14.74 -8.66 -18.36
CA ARG A 142 14.90 -10.13 -18.29
C ARG A 142 13.82 -10.81 -17.44
N ALA A 143 13.02 -10.06 -16.69
CA ALA A 143 11.87 -10.61 -15.98
C ALA A 143 10.88 -11.28 -16.95
N ALA A 144 10.13 -12.25 -16.46
CA ALA A 144 9.09 -12.89 -17.26
C ALA A 144 7.95 -11.93 -17.60
N THR A 145 7.69 -10.98 -16.69
CA THR A 145 6.71 -9.90 -16.93
C THR A 145 7.24 -8.56 -16.43
N PHE A 146 7.11 -7.54 -17.25
CA PHE A 146 7.42 -6.14 -16.93
C PHE A 146 6.12 -5.35 -16.88
N VAL A 147 5.83 -4.76 -15.74
CA VAL A 147 4.59 -4.02 -15.46
C VAL A 147 4.92 -2.55 -15.26
N LEU A 148 4.25 -1.65 -15.98
CA LEU A 148 4.22 -0.22 -15.69
C LEU A 148 2.90 0.13 -15.02
N ASP A 149 2.94 0.57 -13.77
CA ASP A 149 1.77 1.05 -13.06
C ASP A 149 1.63 2.57 -13.18
N GLU A 150 0.41 3.05 -13.00
CA GLU A 150 0.04 4.46 -13.02
C GLU A 150 0.53 5.23 -14.29
N VAL A 151 0.46 4.58 -15.45
CA VAL A 151 0.96 5.18 -16.72
C VAL A 151 0.29 6.51 -17.09
N HIS A 152 -0.85 6.83 -16.48
CA HIS A 152 -1.54 8.11 -16.64
C HIS A 152 -0.83 9.30 -15.97
N GLU A 153 0.10 9.08 -15.06
CA GLU A 153 0.89 10.17 -14.46
C GLU A 153 1.81 10.86 -15.47
N ARG A 154 2.09 10.22 -16.61
CA ARG A 154 2.83 10.79 -17.73
C ARG A 154 4.10 11.51 -17.33
N THR A 155 4.85 10.92 -16.40
CA THR A 155 6.18 11.45 -16.05
C THR A 155 7.19 11.11 -17.14
N LEU A 156 8.21 11.95 -17.31
CA LEU A 156 9.26 11.71 -18.30
C LEU A 156 9.90 10.32 -18.15
N ASP A 157 10.17 9.89 -16.92
CA ASP A 157 10.77 8.59 -16.64
C ASP A 157 9.84 7.43 -17.04
N LEU A 158 8.53 7.55 -16.81
CA LEU A 158 7.55 6.54 -17.22
C LEU A 158 7.40 6.48 -18.74
N ASP A 159 7.33 7.63 -19.40
CA ASP A 159 7.24 7.71 -20.86
C ASP A 159 8.52 7.15 -21.52
N LEU A 160 9.69 7.41 -20.94
CA LEU A 160 10.94 6.83 -21.40
C LEU A 160 10.97 5.30 -21.19
N LEU A 161 10.55 4.80 -20.04
CA LEU A 161 10.45 3.36 -19.79
C LEU A 161 9.47 2.69 -20.73
N TRP A 162 8.31 3.33 -20.97
CA TRP A 162 7.36 2.87 -21.98
C TRP A 162 8.02 2.71 -23.34
N ALA A 163 8.71 3.76 -23.82
CA ALA A 163 9.36 3.73 -25.13
C ALA A 163 10.46 2.68 -25.22
N LEU A 164 11.23 2.48 -24.15
CA LEU A 164 12.35 1.55 -24.11
C LEU A 164 11.95 0.10 -23.85
N ALA A 165 10.86 -0.15 -23.12
CA ALA A 165 10.45 -1.49 -22.74
C ALA A 165 9.46 -2.14 -23.71
N ARG A 166 8.62 -1.34 -24.41
CA ARG A 166 7.70 -1.86 -25.42
C ARG A 166 8.47 -2.58 -26.52
N GLY A 167 8.02 -3.76 -26.89
CA GLY A 167 8.68 -4.59 -27.90
C GLY A 167 9.99 -5.27 -27.46
N ARG A 168 10.48 -5.00 -26.22
CA ARG A 168 11.69 -5.61 -25.68
C ARG A 168 11.41 -6.49 -24.46
N ALA A 169 10.40 -6.17 -23.67
CA ALA A 169 9.96 -7.01 -22.57
C ALA A 169 9.33 -8.30 -23.11
N ARG A 170 9.58 -9.41 -22.43
CA ARG A 170 8.98 -10.70 -22.80
C ARG A 170 7.47 -10.68 -22.71
N ARG A 171 6.92 -10.07 -21.64
CA ARG A 171 5.52 -9.72 -21.47
C ARG A 171 5.46 -8.32 -20.92
N PHE A 172 4.62 -7.50 -21.50
CA PHE A 172 4.46 -6.10 -21.12
C PHE A 172 3.03 -5.84 -20.66
N VAL A 173 2.89 -5.29 -19.47
CA VAL A 173 1.61 -4.90 -18.89
C VAL A 173 1.65 -3.43 -18.52
N ALA A 174 0.65 -2.66 -18.94
CA ALA A 174 0.45 -1.28 -18.53
C ALA A 174 -0.82 -1.17 -17.69
N MET A 175 -0.77 -0.46 -16.58
CA MET A 175 -1.92 -0.26 -15.70
C MET A 175 -2.24 1.22 -15.54
N SER A 176 -3.53 1.58 -15.57
CA SER A 176 -4.01 2.96 -15.47
C SER A 176 -5.32 3.05 -14.71
N ALA A 177 -5.56 4.16 -14.00
CA ALA A 177 -6.85 4.43 -13.35
C ALA A 177 -7.85 5.14 -14.26
N SER A 178 -7.36 5.94 -15.17
CA SER A 178 -8.17 6.72 -16.12
C SER A 178 -7.38 6.83 -17.40
N ILE A 179 -7.90 6.97 -18.52
CA ILE A 179 -7.27 7.33 -19.77
C ILE A 179 -7.71 6.44 -20.91
N ASP A 180 -7.54 6.99 -22.05
CA ASP A 180 -7.61 6.42 -23.37
C ASP A 180 -6.80 5.11 -23.45
N ALA A 181 -7.35 4.09 -22.79
CA ALA A 181 -6.74 2.76 -22.75
C ALA A 181 -6.67 2.15 -24.15
N ASP A 182 -7.54 2.60 -25.05
CA ASP A 182 -7.56 2.13 -26.44
C ASP A 182 -6.37 2.68 -27.21
N ALA A 183 -6.05 3.97 -27.08
CA ALA A 183 -4.84 4.55 -27.67
C ALA A 183 -3.54 3.91 -27.13
N LEU A 184 -3.50 3.61 -25.82
CA LEU A 184 -2.36 2.90 -25.24
C LEU A 184 -2.23 1.47 -25.79
N ALA A 185 -3.34 0.76 -25.94
CA ALA A 185 -3.33 -0.60 -26.47
C ALA A 185 -2.98 -0.64 -27.97
N GLU A 186 -3.49 0.31 -28.74
CA GLU A 186 -3.10 0.48 -30.14
C GLU A 186 -1.59 0.71 -30.28
N ALA A 187 -1.02 1.62 -29.48
CA ALA A 187 0.41 1.88 -29.46
C ALA A 187 1.28 0.68 -29.05
N LEU A 188 0.71 -0.30 -28.36
CA LEU A 188 1.36 -1.55 -27.94
C LEU A 188 1.04 -2.74 -28.87
N CYS A 189 0.09 -2.60 -29.82
CA CYS A 189 -0.54 -3.72 -30.51
C CYS A 189 -1.07 -4.76 -29.51
N GLY A 190 -1.63 -4.29 -28.38
CA GLY A 190 -2.02 -5.07 -27.23
C GLY A 190 -3.53 -5.16 -27.02
N ARG A 191 -3.94 -5.81 -25.93
CA ARG A 191 -5.35 -5.93 -25.54
C ARG A 191 -5.69 -5.02 -24.38
N VAL A 192 -6.89 -4.43 -24.39
CA VAL A 192 -7.45 -3.70 -23.25
C VAL A 192 -8.32 -4.63 -22.43
N LEU A 193 -8.09 -4.60 -21.11
CA LEU A 193 -8.98 -5.22 -20.12
C LEU A 193 -9.48 -4.14 -19.17
N ARG A 194 -10.80 -4.01 -19.07
CA ARG A 194 -11.45 -3.00 -18.23
C ARG A 194 -12.14 -3.70 -17.06
N ALA A 195 -11.83 -3.27 -15.86
CA ALA A 195 -12.58 -3.66 -14.68
C ALA A 195 -13.46 -2.49 -14.24
N GLU A 196 -14.74 -2.74 -14.10
CA GLU A 196 -15.68 -1.77 -13.57
C GLU A 196 -15.45 -1.59 -12.07
N GLY A 197 -15.09 -0.38 -11.66
CA GLY A 197 -14.97 -0.04 -10.25
C GLY A 197 -16.34 0.23 -9.63
N ARG A 198 -16.53 -0.15 -8.35
CA ARG A 198 -17.65 0.39 -7.58
C ARG A 198 -17.33 1.83 -7.24
N THR A 199 -18.07 2.75 -7.82
CA THR A 199 -18.03 4.14 -7.38
C THR A 199 -18.94 4.29 -6.15
N HIS A 200 -18.37 4.81 -5.07
CA HIS A 200 -19.18 5.24 -3.94
C HIS A 200 -19.67 6.67 -4.20
N PRO A 201 -20.91 7.02 -3.81
CA PRO A 201 -21.36 8.41 -3.92
C PRO A 201 -20.44 9.31 -3.07
N VAL A 202 -19.94 10.36 -3.68
CA VAL A 202 -19.12 11.37 -3.01
C VAL A 202 -19.92 12.65 -2.88
N ARG A 203 -20.07 13.14 -1.66
CA ARG A 203 -20.63 14.46 -1.38
C ARG A 203 -19.48 15.46 -1.33
N ILE A 204 -19.52 16.45 -2.20
CA ILE A 204 -18.55 17.54 -2.24
C ILE A 204 -19.14 18.74 -1.52
N GLU A 205 -18.40 19.25 -0.54
CA GLU A 205 -18.75 20.46 0.20
C GLU A 205 -17.63 21.48 0.05
N HIS A 206 -17.99 22.72 -0.22
CA HIS A 206 -17.03 23.81 -0.30
C HIS A 206 -17.08 24.62 1.01
N ASP A 207 -15.92 25.10 1.45
CA ASP A 207 -15.85 26.01 2.60
C ASP A 207 -16.35 27.41 2.15
N ASP A 208 -17.57 27.77 2.55
CA ASP A 208 -18.24 29.01 2.14
C ASP A 208 -17.62 30.29 2.75
N GLY A 209 -16.62 30.13 3.59
CA GLY A 209 -16.01 31.25 4.35
C GLY A 209 -14.71 31.80 3.74
N GLY A 210 -14.32 31.40 2.54
CA GLY A 210 -13.02 31.74 2.01
C GLY A 210 -12.99 32.29 0.59
N PRO A 211 -11.87 32.91 0.19
CA PRO A 211 -11.65 33.31 -1.20
C PRO A 211 -11.68 32.07 -2.11
N THR A 212 -12.14 32.25 -3.34
CA THR A 212 -12.26 31.19 -4.34
C THR A 212 -10.91 30.57 -4.74
N VAL A 213 -9.79 31.25 -4.47
CA VAL A 213 -8.45 30.74 -4.70
C VAL A 213 -7.79 30.42 -3.38
N PRO A 214 -7.35 29.16 -3.15
CA PRO A 214 -6.63 28.79 -1.94
C PRO A 214 -5.31 29.57 -1.84
N THR A 215 -5.05 30.15 -0.68
CA THR A 215 -3.77 30.78 -0.38
C THR A 215 -3.07 30.05 0.75
N PRO A 216 -1.71 30.05 0.78
CA PRO A 216 -0.95 29.39 1.85
C PRO A 216 -1.20 29.99 3.24
N GLU A 217 -1.51 31.29 3.33
CA GLU A 217 -1.45 32.08 4.57
C GLU A 217 -2.47 31.63 5.64
N ARG A 218 -3.59 31.07 5.24
CA ARG A 218 -4.62 30.60 6.20
C ARG A 218 -4.90 29.11 6.10
N LEU A 219 -4.06 28.39 5.42
CA LEU A 219 -4.30 26.95 5.17
C LEU A 219 -4.44 26.15 6.47
N VAL A 220 -3.52 26.34 7.41
CA VAL A 220 -3.55 25.64 8.71
C VAL A 220 -4.81 25.94 9.50
N GLU A 221 -5.17 27.23 9.61
CA GLU A 221 -6.39 27.67 10.31
C GLU A 221 -7.65 27.08 9.68
N ARG A 222 -7.76 27.10 8.36
CA ARG A 222 -8.91 26.55 7.63
C ARG A 222 -9.04 25.05 7.83
N VAL A 223 -7.94 24.32 7.71
CA VAL A 223 -7.92 22.87 7.93
C VAL A 223 -8.35 22.54 9.37
N CYS A 224 -7.80 23.23 10.37
CA CYS A 224 -8.18 22.99 11.77
C CYS A 224 -9.66 23.29 12.01
N ARG A 225 -10.18 24.40 11.50
CA ARG A 225 -11.60 24.76 11.59
C ARG A 225 -12.51 23.72 10.91
N THR A 226 -12.10 23.19 9.78
CA THR A 226 -12.85 22.15 9.07
C THR A 226 -12.87 20.86 9.89
N LEU A 227 -11.72 20.46 10.48
CA LEU A 227 -11.64 19.28 11.34
C LEU A 227 -12.54 19.39 12.58
N GLU A 228 -12.68 20.57 13.17
CA GLU A 228 -13.58 20.82 14.33
C GLU A 228 -15.06 20.58 14.01
N ARG A 229 -15.46 20.67 12.74
CA ARG A 229 -16.83 20.43 12.28
C ARG A 229 -17.15 18.98 11.98
N ILE A 230 -16.13 18.13 11.87
CA ILE A 230 -16.26 16.71 11.51
C ILE A 230 -16.29 15.88 12.77
N SER A 231 -17.25 14.98 12.86
CA SER A 231 -17.36 14.06 13.98
C SER A 231 -16.33 12.93 13.88
N SER A 232 -15.67 12.62 14.99
CA SER A 232 -14.78 11.46 15.10
C SER A 232 -15.48 10.10 14.87
N LYS A 233 -16.82 10.08 14.88
CA LYS A 233 -17.60 8.86 14.61
C LYS A 233 -17.71 8.52 13.13
N ASP A 234 -17.34 9.45 12.23
CA ASP A 234 -17.53 9.29 10.79
C ASP A 234 -16.37 8.56 10.08
N GLY A 235 -15.41 8.02 10.84
CA GLY A 235 -14.26 7.28 10.32
C GLY A 235 -12.99 8.13 10.20
N ASP A 236 -11.99 7.62 9.46
CA ASP A 236 -10.71 8.30 9.30
C ASP A 236 -10.81 9.46 8.30
N ILE A 237 -10.00 10.50 8.52
CA ILE A 237 -9.93 11.71 7.69
C ILE A 237 -8.56 11.75 6.99
N LEU A 238 -8.56 11.95 5.68
CA LEU A 238 -7.36 12.24 4.91
C LEU A 238 -7.31 13.73 4.56
N VAL A 239 -6.21 14.39 4.88
CA VAL A 239 -6.01 15.81 4.62
C VAL A 239 -4.86 15.99 3.64
N PHE A 240 -5.13 16.56 2.47
CA PHE A 240 -4.11 16.90 1.50
C PHE A 240 -3.50 18.26 1.78
N LEU A 241 -2.17 18.29 1.89
CA LEU A 241 -1.36 19.46 2.21
C LEU A 241 -0.19 19.58 1.23
N PRO A 242 0.27 20.80 0.89
CA PRO A 242 1.28 20.99 -0.16
C PRO A 242 2.67 20.48 0.21
N GLY A 243 2.99 20.34 1.50
CA GLY A 243 4.33 19.90 1.90
C GLY A 243 4.47 19.54 3.37
N LYS A 244 5.69 19.16 3.73
CA LYS A 244 6.06 18.74 5.10
C LYS A 244 5.90 19.85 6.12
N ALA A 245 6.18 21.11 5.75
CA ALA A 245 6.06 22.25 6.64
C ALA A 245 4.61 22.45 7.07
N GLU A 246 3.67 22.38 6.14
CA GLU A 246 2.25 22.50 6.38
C GLU A 246 1.72 21.30 7.18
N ILE A 247 2.18 20.09 6.90
CA ILE A 247 1.86 18.90 7.71
C ILE A 247 2.29 19.12 9.17
N GLN A 248 3.50 19.58 9.40
CA GLN A 248 4.00 19.84 10.75
C GLN A 248 3.24 20.98 11.44
N ALA A 249 2.89 22.04 10.72
CA ALA A 249 2.12 23.17 11.25
C ALA A 249 0.72 22.73 11.68
N VAL A 250 -0.01 21.96 10.85
CA VAL A 250 -1.33 21.41 11.20
C VAL A 250 -1.21 20.45 12.39
N ARG A 251 -0.21 19.56 12.38
CA ARG A 251 0.05 18.63 13.48
C ARG A 251 0.29 19.36 14.81
N SER A 252 1.06 20.45 14.78
CA SER A 252 1.34 21.27 15.95
C SER A 252 0.10 22.03 16.43
N ALA A 253 -0.72 22.55 15.51
CA ALA A 253 -1.97 23.26 15.84
C ALA A 253 -3.04 22.33 16.46
N LEU A 254 -3.13 21.09 15.97
CA LEU A 254 -4.02 20.07 16.55
C LEU A 254 -3.55 19.58 17.93
N GLY A 255 -2.26 19.74 18.24
CA GLY A 255 -1.69 19.31 19.52
C GLY A 255 -1.87 17.80 19.80
N ARG A 256 -2.02 17.46 21.09
CA ARG A 256 -2.39 16.10 21.52
C ARG A 256 -3.90 15.99 21.63
N SER A 257 -4.56 15.77 20.51
CA SER A 257 -6.00 15.51 20.52
C SER A 257 -6.31 14.21 21.26
N SER A 258 -7.32 14.23 22.13
CA SER A 258 -7.87 13.02 22.74
C SER A 258 -8.80 12.25 21.80
N GLU A 259 -9.37 12.92 20.83
CA GLU A 259 -10.36 12.35 19.89
C GLU A 259 -9.71 11.66 18.67
N TRP A 260 -8.61 12.24 18.17
CA TRP A 260 -7.96 11.79 16.94
C TRP A 260 -6.55 11.28 17.16
N ARG A 261 -6.18 10.24 16.43
CA ARG A 261 -4.77 9.89 16.24
C ARG A 261 -4.25 10.61 14.99
N VAL A 262 -3.32 11.53 15.16
CA VAL A 262 -2.75 12.31 14.05
C VAL A 262 -1.53 11.59 13.49
N CYS A 263 -1.60 11.18 12.22
CA CYS A 263 -0.53 10.50 11.47
C CYS A 263 -0.05 11.38 10.32
N GLY A 264 1.24 11.30 9.98
CA GLY A 264 1.77 11.92 8.76
C GLY A 264 1.89 10.89 7.63
N LEU A 265 1.76 11.32 6.37
CA LEU A 265 2.01 10.48 5.20
C LEU A 265 2.70 11.28 4.08
N HIS A 266 4.02 11.17 3.99
CA HIS A 266 4.81 11.81 2.95
C HIS A 266 6.11 11.04 2.68
N GLY A 267 6.74 11.29 1.54
CA GLY A 267 7.91 10.53 1.08
C GLY A 267 9.18 10.66 1.90
N GLY A 268 9.22 11.50 2.92
CA GLY A 268 10.37 11.67 3.81
C GLY A 268 10.24 10.99 5.18
N LEU A 269 9.16 10.22 5.40
CA LEU A 269 8.98 9.43 6.62
C LEU A 269 9.68 8.07 6.50
N SER A 270 10.04 7.48 7.65
CA SER A 270 10.48 6.09 7.75
C SER A 270 9.35 5.11 7.38
N LEU A 271 9.69 3.84 7.21
CA LEU A 271 8.69 2.79 6.92
C LEU A 271 7.70 2.61 8.06
N GLU A 272 8.20 2.64 9.28
CA GLU A 272 7.43 2.49 10.50
C GLU A 272 6.42 3.65 10.64
N GLU A 273 6.88 4.88 10.43
CA GLU A 273 6.02 6.06 10.44
C GLU A 273 4.95 6.04 9.34
N GLN A 274 5.31 5.59 8.12
CA GLN A 274 4.34 5.43 7.05
C GLN A 274 3.32 4.33 7.35
N ALA A 275 3.77 3.22 7.96
CA ALA A 275 2.90 2.11 8.32
C ALA A 275 1.81 2.52 9.33
N GLU A 276 2.06 3.52 10.18
CA GLU A 276 1.05 4.04 11.12
C GLU A 276 -0.21 4.56 10.42
N ALA A 277 -0.08 5.17 9.24
CA ALA A 277 -1.22 5.65 8.48
C ALA A 277 -2.13 4.51 7.99
N PHE A 278 -1.55 3.33 7.74
CA PHE A 278 -2.27 2.14 7.23
C PHE A 278 -2.70 1.17 8.32
N ALA A 279 -2.04 1.18 9.48
CA ALA A 279 -2.34 0.26 10.57
C ALA A 279 -3.74 0.49 11.15
N PRO A 280 -4.43 -0.56 11.61
CA PRO A 280 -5.63 -0.40 12.42
C PRO A 280 -5.36 0.47 13.66
N SER A 281 -6.35 1.23 14.10
CA SER A 281 -6.25 2.10 15.27
C SER A 281 -7.49 1.94 16.14
N ASP A 282 -7.31 2.08 17.45
CA ASP A 282 -8.36 2.11 18.47
C ASP A 282 -9.16 3.43 18.43
N ARG A 283 -8.60 4.46 17.82
CA ARG A 283 -9.21 5.78 17.62
C ARG A 283 -9.19 6.16 16.14
N PRO A 284 -10.18 6.91 15.67
CA PRO A 284 -10.18 7.42 14.31
C PRO A 284 -8.94 8.30 14.04
N LYS A 285 -8.46 8.26 12.82
CA LYS A 285 -7.21 8.92 12.42
C LYS A 285 -7.48 10.21 11.63
N VAL A 286 -6.62 11.19 11.83
CA VAL A 286 -6.39 12.30 10.89
C VAL A 286 -5.04 12.05 10.22
N ILE A 287 -5.07 11.71 8.93
CA ILE A 287 -3.88 11.42 8.13
C ILE A 287 -3.52 12.68 7.33
N LEU A 288 -2.45 13.35 7.74
CA LEU A 288 -1.93 14.53 7.08
C LEU A 288 -0.98 14.12 5.96
N SER A 289 -1.38 14.27 4.72
CA SER A 289 -0.67 13.74 3.56
C SER A 289 -0.29 14.82 2.55
N THR A 290 0.82 14.62 1.86
CA THR A 290 1.04 15.26 0.57
C THR A 290 0.29 14.49 -0.52
N ASN A 291 0.43 14.90 -1.79
CA ASN A 291 -0.14 14.18 -2.93
C ASN A 291 0.33 12.70 -3.09
N VAL A 292 1.14 12.20 -2.17
CA VAL A 292 1.56 10.79 -2.12
C VAL A 292 0.37 9.82 -1.99
N ALA A 293 -0.70 10.23 -1.30
CA ALA A 293 -1.90 9.40 -1.12
C ALA A 293 -2.97 9.64 -2.21
N GLU A 294 -2.66 10.37 -3.28
CA GLU A 294 -3.66 10.77 -4.28
C GLU A 294 -4.11 9.62 -5.18
N THR A 295 -3.19 8.79 -5.66
CA THR A 295 -3.50 7.78 -6.69
C THR A 295 -3.08 6.36 -6.32
N SER A 296 -1.82 6.15 -5.92
CA SER A 296 -1.22 4.81 -5.87
C SER A 296 -1.43 4.07 -4.54
N VAL A 297 -2.01 4.72 -3.53
CA VAL A 297 -2.14 4.14 -2.19
C VAL A 297 -3.53 4.36 -1.64
N THR A 298 -4.24 3.27 -1.38
CA THR A 298 -5.53 3.34 -0.69
C THR A 298 -5.33 3.27 0.81
N VAL A 299 -5.61 4.35 1.52
CA VAL A 299 -5.62 4.37 2.99
C VAL A 299 -6.94 3.78 3.46
N PRO A 300 -6.91 2.70 4.27
CA PRO A 300 -8.15 2.06 4.73
C PRO A 300 -8.96 2.99 5.64
N ASN A 301 -10.27 2.74 5.69
CA ASN A 301 -11.23 3.40 6.59
C ASN A 301 -11.39 4.92 6.41
N VAL A 302 -10.81 5.53 5.39
CA VAL A 302 -11.02 6.96 5.09
C VAL A 302 -12.45 7.17 4.60
N ARG A 303 -13.17 8.05 5.28
CA ARG A 303 -14.55 8.44 4.96
C ARG A 303 -14.64 9.90 4.54
N THR A 304 -13.71 10.73 4.97
CA THR A 304 -13.68 12.16 4.67
C THR A 304 -12.32 12.54 4.10
N VAL A 305 -12.34 13.36 3.08
CA VAL A 305 -11.14 13.96 2.49
C VAL A 305 -11.24 15.47 2.60
N ILE A 306 -10.20 16.09 3.14
CA ILE A 306 -10.04 17.55 3.15
C ILE A 306 -8.95 17.88 2.13
N ASP A 307 -9.31 18.58 1.06
CA ASP A 307 -8.35 19.08 0.08
C ASP A 307 -8.08 20.57 0.32
N GLY A 308 -6.82 20.87 0.64
CA GLY A 308 -6.36 22.27 0.82
C GLY A 308 -6.29 23.06 -0.48
N GLY A 309 -6.46 22.41 -1.64
CA GLY A 309 -6.43 23.04 -2.97
C GLY A 309 -5.02 23.51 -3.40
N LEU A 310 -3.98 23.15 -2.66
CA LEU A 310 -2.61 23.57 -2.92
C LEU A 310 -1.70 22.36 -3.11
N VAL A 311 -0.85 22.43 -4.13
CA VAL A 311 0.17 21.41 -4.40
C VAL A 311 1.54 22.08 -4.61
N ARG A 312 2.60 21.47 -4.08
CA ARG A 312 3.97 21.89 -4.37
C ARG A 312 4.52 21.06 -5.52
N GLN A 313 4.73 21.70 -6.66
CA GLN A 313 5.34 21.08 -7.84
C GLN A 313 6.61 21.83 -8.24
N VAL A 314 7.65 21.11 -8.63
CA VAL A 314 8.80 21.67 -9.32
C VAL A 314 8.48 21.68 -10.80
N ARG A 315 8.37 22.85 -11.39
CA ARG A 315 8.22 23.00 -12.84
C ARG A 315 9.47 23.68 -13.38
N TYR A 316 10.01 23.13 -14.45
CA TYR A 316 11.04 23.82 -15.22
C TYR A 316 10.32 24.77 -16.16
N HIS A 317 10.56 26.07 -16.01
CA HIS A 317 10.20 27.05 -17.04
C HIS A 317 11.32 27.04 -18.09
N GLN A 318 10.94 26.78 -19.33
CA GLN A 318 11.81 27.01 -20.49
C GLN A 318 11.86 28.49 -20.80
#